data_e0e397968218f5829d9afc607b0052d5
#
_entry.id   e0e397968218f5829d9afc607b0052d5
#
_cell.length_a   1.000
_cell.length_b   1.000
_cell.length_c   1.000
_cell.angle_alpha   90.00
_cell.angle_beta   90.00
_cell.angle_gamma   90.00
#
_symmetry.space_group_name_H-M   'P 1'
#
loop_
_entity.id
_entity.type
_entity.pdbx_description
1 polymer ?
#
loop_
_entity_poly.entity_id
_entity_poly.type
_entity_poly.pdbx_seq_one_letter_code
_entity_poly.pdbx_strand_id
1 'polypeptide(L)'
;MGEPLEFEFIVKPVADEEQSSYVIEFTGRALQWDDDEATEVEVGTIRGHRIDFAAARADGIDIATLMDSISPDISDFRATVFHDGICYLPVSGQDSSCPQPQCDSLVYVDEVLVREDRRGEGIGHELMKQMSLTIDIEHALIGLKAFPLSQAYGSERDPEEIRRVKHFYESLGFMHAGKDYMVKNADTCYAMKKRLRWRMQQAETSTAP
;
A
#
# COMPACT_ATOMS: atom_id res chain seq x y z
N MET A 1 -27.10 12.91 -5.05
CA MET A 1 -26.42 11.88 -4.25
C MET A 1 -25.72 11.03 -5.28
N GLY A 2 -24.37 10.93 -5.25
CA GLY A 2 -23.64 10.10 -6.23
C GLY A 2 -24.00 8.63 -6.01
N GLU A 3 -23.99 7.86 -7.09
CA GLU A 3 -24.20 6.42 -7.01
C GLU A 3 -23.12 5.75 -6.15
N PRO A 4 -23.46 4.66 -5.47
CA PRO A 4 -22.52 3.96 -4.61
C PRO A 4 -21.38 3.36 -5.45
N LEU A 5 -20.15 3.49 -4.93
CA LEU A 5 -18.99 2.82 -5.50
C LEU A 5 -18.94 1.37 -5.00
N GLU A 6 -18.71 0.44 -5.90
CA GLU A 6 -18.38 -0.94 -5.59
C GLU A 6 -16.87 -1.16 -5.72
N PHE A 7 -16.31 -2.04 -4.88
CA PHE A 7 -14.87 -2.31 -4.85
C PHE A 7 -14.61 -3.80 -4.96
N GLU A 8 -13.85 -4.16 -5.99
CA GLU A 8 -13.39 -5.53 -6.19
C GLU A 8 -11.88 -5.64 -5.97
N PHE A 9 -11.44 -6.73 -5.33
CA PHE A 9 -10.02 -7.02 -5.16
C PHE A 9 -9.71 -8.44 -5.62
N ILE A 10 -8.69 -8.55 -6.46
CA ILE A 10 -8.09 -9.82 -6.87
C ILE A 10 -6.72 -9.92 -6.22
N VAL A 11 -6.48 -11.00 -5.51
CA VAL A 11 -5.22 -11.31 -4.85
C VAL A 11 -4.75 -12.67 -5.35
N LYS A 12 -3.51 -12.76 -5.83
CA LYS A 12 -2.93 -14.00 -6.36
C LYS A 12 -1.43 -14.05 -6.07
N PRO A 13 -0.83 -15.25 -5.96
CA PRO A 13 0.61 -15.39 -5.97
C PRO A 13 1.20 -14.82 -7.27
N VAL A 14 2.43 -14.34 -7.23
CA VAL A 14 3.17 -13.97 -8.44
C VAL A 14 3.40 -15.20 -9.33
N ALA A 15 3.62 -14.97 -10.63
CA ALA A 15 3.78 -16.07 -11.59
C ALA A 15 5.08 -16.85 -11.42
N ASP A 16 6.10 -16.28 -10.81
CA ASP A 16 7.37 -16.93 -10.53
C ASP A 16 7.21 -17.92 -9.37
N GLU A 17 7.48 -19.21 -9.63
CA GLU A 17 7.29 -20.29 -8.66
C GLU A 17 8.17 -20.13 -7.40
N GLU A 18 9.41 -19.62 -7.54
CA GLU A 18 10.32 -19.44 -6.41
C GLU A 18 9.88 -18.30 -5.49
N GLN A 19 9.23 -17.28 -6.05
CA GLN A 19 8.75 -16.11 -5.32
C GLN A 19 7.31 -16.30 -4.78
N SER A 20 6.53 -17.17 -5.41
CA SER A 20 5.09 -17.32 -5.16
C SER A 20 4.72 -17.69 -3.71
N SER A 21 5.66 -18.26 -2.96
CA SER A 21 5.51 -18.55 -1.52
C SER A 21 5.61 -17.31 -0.63
N TYR A 22 6.24 -16.24 -1.11
CA TYR A 22 6.55 -15.05 -0.32
C TYR A 22 5.92 -13.78 -0.87
N VAL A 23 5.49 -13.81 -2.14
CA VAL A 23 5.01 -12.61 -2.85
C VAL A 23 3.63 -12.86 -3.45
N ILE A 24 2.71 -11.97 -3.13
CA ILE A 24 1.41 -11.90 -3.77
C ILE A 24 1.25 -10.57 -4.50
N GLU A 25 0.59 -10.60 -5.64
CA GLU A 25 0.09 -9.43 -6.34
C GLU A 25 -1.34 -9.14 -5.93
N PHE A 26 -1.71 -7.89 -5.87
CA PHE A 26 -3.10 -7.48 -5.72
C PHE A 26 -3.48 -6.41 -6.74
N THR A 27 -4.72 -6.50 -7.18
CA THR A 27 -5.36 -5.47 -8.00
C THR A 27 -6.72 -5.17 -7.40
N GLY A 28 -6.98 -3.90 -7.10
CA GLY A 28 -8.29 -3.41 -6.67
C GLY A 28 -8.89 -2.51 -7.74
N ARG A 29 -10.20 -2.58 -7.93
CA ARG A 29 -10.96 -1.72 -8.85
C ARG A 29 -12.08 -1.04 -8.10
N ALA A 30 -12.30 0.23 -8.42
CA ALA A 30 -13.50 0.98 -8.03
C ALA A 30 -14.43 1.02 -9.24
N LEU A 31 -15.62 0.48 -9.09
CA LEU A 31 -16.64 0.36 -10.10
C LEU A 31 -17.82 1.27 -9.75
N GLN A 32 -18.44 1.82 -10.77
CA GLN A 32 -19.67 2.59 -10.65
C GLN A 32 -20.63 2.17 -11.74
N TRP A 33 -21.91 2.07 -11.39
CA TRP A 33 -22.95 1.82 -12.37
C TRP A 33 -23.13 3.05 -13.28
N ASP A 34 -23.17 2.82 -14.58
CA ASP A 34 -23.51 3.83 -15.59
C ASP A 34 -24.91 3.55 -16.11
N ASP A 35 -25.87 4.43 -15.77
CA ASP A 35 -27.26 4.26 -16.14
C ASP A 35 -27.47 4.40 -17.64
N ASP A 36 -26.66 5.20 -18.34
CA ASP A 36 -26.79 5.43 -19.78
C ASP A 36 -26.36 4.19 -20.58
N GLU A 37 -25.31 3.51 -20.14
CA GLU A 37 -24.79 2.30 -20.78
C GLU A 37 -25.34 1.01 -20.15
N ALA A 38 -26.05 1.11 -19.03
CA ALA A 38 -26.56 -0.01 -18.22
C ALA A 38 -25.46 -1.05 -17.90
N THR A 39 -24.28 -0.58 -17.53
CA THR A 39 -23.08 -1.38 -17.23
C THR A 39 -22.26 -0.78 -16.11
N GLU A 40 -21.40 -1.60 -15.51
CA GLU A 40 -20.40 -1.11 -14.57
C GLU A 40 -19.19 -0.53 -15.30
N VAL A 41 -18.77 0.66 -14.88
CA VAL A 41 -17.62 1.37 -15.43
C VAL A 41 -16.53 1.49 -14.36
N GLU A 42 -15.31 1.12 -14.72
CA GLU A 42 -14.15 1.29 -13.86
C GLU A 42 -13.79 2.78 -13.77
N VAL A 43 -13.80 3.31 -12.55
CA VAL A 43 -13.49 4.72 -12.25
C VAL A 43 -12.17 4.90 -11.51
N GLY A 44 -11.56 3.80 -11.06
CA GLY A 44 -10.24 3.82 -10.45
C GLY A 44 -9.67 2.43 -10.20
N THR A 45 -8.34 2.35 -10.11
CA THR A 45 -7.60 1.12 -9.82
C THR A 45 -6.51 1.35 -8.80
N ILE A 46 -6.15 0.28 -8.10
CA ILE A 46 -4.96 0.19 -7.27
C ILE A 46 -4.27 -1.14 -7.56
N ARG A 47 -2.94 -1.13 -7.68
CA ARG A 47 -2.13 -2.34 -7.85
C ARG A 47 -0.93 -2.32 -6.93
N GLY A 48 -0.48 -3.51 -6.57
CA GLY A 48 0.73 -3.63 -5.76
C GLY A 48 1.08 -5.06 -5.42
N HIS A 49 2.08 -5.16 -4.55
CA HIS A 49 2.63 -6.42 -4.08
C HIS A 49 2.61 -6.45 -2.55
N ARG A 50 2.37 -7.61 -1.97
CA ARG A 50 2.69 -7.90 -0.57
C ARG A 50 3.81 -8.92 -0.53
N ILE A 51 4.90 -8.57 0.18
CA ILE A 51 6.07 -9.40 0.34
C ILE A 51 6.14 -9.82 1.81
N ASP A 52 6.16 -11.13 2.07
CA ASP A 52 6.24 -11.71 3.40
C ASP A 52 7.70 -11.91 3.82
N PHE A 53 8.24 -10.94 4.53
CA PHE A 53 9.61 -10.98 5.03
C PHE A 53 9.80 -12.01 6.15
N ALA A 54 8.75 -12.26 6.95
CA ALA A 54 8.83 -13.23 8.04
C ALA A 54 8.95 -14.65 7.47
N ALA A 55 8.12 -15.01 6.49
CA ALA A 55 8.20 -16.30 5.82
C ALA A 55 9.53 -16.47 5.08
N ALA A 56 9.94 -15.49 4.28
CA ALA A 56 11.20 -15.54 3.55
C ALA A 56 12.42 -15.73 4.48
N ARG A 57 12.46 -15.00 5.61
CA ARG A 57 13.53 -15.16 6.61
C ARG A 57 13.52 -16.56 7.27
N ALA A 58 12.33 -17.10 7.56
CA ALA A 58 12.21 -18.43 8.15
C ALA A 58 12.78 -19.53 7.23
N ASP A 59 12.66 -19.34 5.92
CA ASP A 59 13.18 -20.25 4.90
C ASP A 59 14.62 -19.91 4.46
N GLY A 60 15.25 -18.91 5.09
CA GLY A 60 16.63 -18.51 4.81
C GLY A 60 16.81 -17.73 3.50
N ILE A 61 15.74 -17.20 2.95
CA ILE A 61 15.76 -16.38 1.73
C ILE A 61 16.28 -14.98 2.07
N ASP A 62 17.25 -14.50 1.29
CA ASP A 62 17.75 -13.13 1.41
C ASP A 62 16.72 -12.12 0.91
N ILE A 63 16.25 -11.26 1.82
CA ILE A 63 15.21 -10.26 1.54
C ILE A 63 15.65 -9.28 0.45
N ALA A 64 16.93 -8.90 0.41
CA ALA A 64 17.42 -7.99 -0.61
C ALA A 64 17.32 -8.61 -2.00
N THR A 65 17.77 -9.85 -2.14
CA THR A 65 17.68 -10.61 -3.38
C THR A 65 16.21 -10.81 -3.82
N LEU A 66 15.34 -11.17 -2.86
CA LEU A 66 13.91 -11.33 -3.14
C LEU A 66 13.29 -10.03 -3.68
N MET A 67 13.54 -8.89 -3.03
CA MET A 67 12.99 -7.60 -3.47
C MET A 67 13.55 -7.16 -4.83
N ASP A 68 14.84 -7.40 -5.08
CA ASP A 68 15.50 -7.04 -6.35
C ASP A 68 14.97 -7.85 -7.54
N SER A 69 14.42 -9.03 -7.29
CA SER A 69 13.88 -9.91 -8.33
C SER A 69 12.43 -9.59 -8.74
N ILE A 70 11.69 -8.80 -7.93
CA ILE A 70 10.26 -8.53 -8.20
C ILE A 70 10.10 -7.43 -9.26
N SER A 71 10.69 -6.25 -9.02
CA SER A 71 10.63 -5.14 -9.97
C SER A 71 11.75 -4.11 -9.71
N PRO A 72 12.17 -3.35 -10.74
CA PRO A 72 13.14 -2.28 -10.55
C PRO A 72 12.71 -1.22 -9.53
N ASP A 73 11.43 -0.87 -9.48
CA ASP A 73 10.91 0.12 -8.53
C ASP A 73 10.98 -0.38 -7.09
N ILE A 74 10.72 -1.67 -6.84
CA ILE A 74 10.87 -2.29 -5.51
C ILE A 74 12.35 -2.39 -5.12
N SER A 75 13.25 -2.70 -6.06
CA SER A 75 14.69 -2.70 -5.83
C SER A 75 15.20 -1.31 -5.45
N ASP A 76 14.81 -0.27 -6.19
CA ASP A 76 15.15 1.12 -5.89
C ASP A 76 14.57 1.60 -4.55
N PHE A 77 13.32 1.20 -4.26
CA PHE A 77 12.69 1.46 -2.96
C PHE A 77 13.50 0.83 -1.83
N ARG A 78 13.89 -0.44 -1.97
CA ARG A 78 14.73 -1.13 -1.01
C ARG A 78 16.04 -0.38 -0.75
N ALA A 79 16.75 -0.03 -1.81
CA ALA A 79 18.02 0.68 -1.69
C ALA A 79 17.89 2.06 -1.01
N THR A 80 16.72 2.69 -1.11
CA THR A 80 16.45 4.01 -0.51
C THR A 80 15.98 3.94 0.94
N VAL A 81 15.16 2.94 1.27
CA VAL A 81 14.41 2.90 2.55
C VAL A 81 15.01 1.93 3.56
N PHE A 82 15.67 0.84 3.10
CA PHE A 82 16.22 -0.18 3.98
C PHE A 82 17.75 -0.06 4.07
N HIS A 83 18.26 0.03 5.28
CA HIS A 83 19.67 -0.11 5.58
C HIS A 83 19.94 -1.47 6.20
N ASP A 84 20.90 -2.22 5.65
CA ASP A 84 21.32 -3.55 6.14
C ASP A 84 20.15 -4.57 6.28
N GLY A 85 19.16 -4.50 5.39
CA GLY A 85 17.99 -5.36 5.43
C GLY A 85 17.02 -5.09 6.57
N ILE A 86 17.25 -4.05 7.36
CA ILE A 86 16.41 -3.64 8.49
C ILE A 86 15.72 -2.33 8.15
N CYS A 87 14.38 -2.32 8.25
CA CYS A 87 13.61 -1.09 8.07
C CYS A 87 13.63 -0.25 9.34
N TYR A 88 14.38 0.83 9.32
CA TYR A 88 14.36 1.86 10.35
C TYR A 88 13.67 3.11 9.80
N LEU A 89 12.41 3.29 10.13
CA LEU A 89 11.71 4.53 9.80
C LEU A 89 11.52 5.38 11.05
N PRO A 90 11.88 6.65 11.01
CA PRO A 90 11.50 7.57 12.08
C PRO A 90 9.99 7.67 12.13
N VAL A 91 9.39 7.22 13.23
CA VAL A 91 7.97 7.47 13.50
C VAL A 91 7.84 8.93 13.90
N SER A 92 7.09 9.70 13.11
CA SER A 92 6.84 11.11 13.39
C SER A 92 6.33 11.29 14.83
N GLY A 93 7.07 12.03 15.65
CA GLY A 93 6.71 12.36 17.02
C GLY A 93 7.19 11.39 18.11
N GLN A 94 7.96 10.35 17.76
CA GLN A 94 8.67 9.52 18.76
C GLN A 94 10.12 9.94 18.90
N ASP A 95 10.59 9.88 20.14
CA ASP A 95 11.99 10.10 20.49
C ASP A 95 12.88 9.13 19.69
N SER A 96 13.96 9.63 19.08
CA SER A 96 14.89 8.87 18.24
C SER A 96 15.63 7.74 18.99
N SER A 97 15.36 7.58 20.27
CA SER A 97 15.92 6.54 21.13
C SER A 97 15.10 5.23 21.17
N CYS A 98 13.88 5.20 20.61
CA CYS A 98 13.10 3.97 20.57
C CYS A 98 13.55 3.07 19.42
N PRO A 99 13.93 1.80 19.69
CA PRO A 99 14.18 0.83 18.63
C PRO A 99 12.90 0.66 17.81
N GLN A 100 13.04 0.82 16.50
CA GLN A 100 11.90 0.77 15.59
C GLN A 100 11.48 -0.69 15.37
N PRO A 101 10.18 -0.99 15.30
CA PRO A 101 9.74 -2.34 15.05
C PRO A 101 10.22 -2.81 13.67
N GLN A 102 10.80 -4.00 13.62
CA GLN A 102 11.02 -4.70 12.37
C GLN A 102 9.67 -4.98 11.73
N CYS A 103 9.49 -4.60 10.47
CA CYS A 103 8.30 -5.01 9.74
C CYS A 103 8.42 -6.49 9.33
N ASP A 104 7.31 -7.21 9.44
CA ASP A 104 7.23 -8.61 9.03
C ASP A 104 6.87 -8.77 7.55
N SER A 105 6.35 -7.71 6.96
CA SER A 105 6.00 -7.67 5.53
C SER A 105 6.12 -6.25 4.97
N LEU A 106 6.22 -6.18 3.64
CA LEU A 106 6.08 -4.95 2.86
C LEU A 106 4.82 -5.06 2.00
N VAL A 107 3.97 -4.05 2.04
CA VAL A 107 2.94 -3.82 1.02
C VAL A 107 3.42 -2.67 0.16
N TYR A 108 3.86 -2.98 -1.06
CA TYR A 108 4.29 -1.97 -2.01
C TYR A 108 3.16 -1.66 -2.98
N VAL A 109 2.74 -0.40 -3.00
CA VAL A 109 1.70 0.09 -3.92
C VAL A 109 2.39 0.62 -5.16
N ASP A 110 2.25 -0.10 -6.28
CA ASP A 110 2.84 0.26 -7.55
C ASP A 110 2.14 1.47 -8.15
N GLU A 111 0.80 1.46 -8.11
CA GLU A 111 0.02 2.56 -8.66
C GLU A 111 -1.35 2.71 -7.99
N VAL A 112 -1.84 3.94 -7.98
CA VAL A 112 -3.24 4.30 -7.74
C VAL A 112 -3.69 5.22 -8.87
N LEU A 113 -4.62 4.74 -9.66
CA LEU A 113 -5.19 5.50 -10.78
C LEU A 113 -6.65 5.85 -10.48
N VAL A 114 -7.02 7.08 -10.76
CA VAL A 114 -8.41 7.52 -10.76
C VAL A 114 -8.68 8.21 -12.09
N ARG A 115 -9.77 7.83 -12.74
CA ARG A 115 -10.22 8.42 -13.99
C ARG A 115 -10.24 9.96 -13.87
N GLU A 116 -9.75 10.66 -14.86
CA GLU A 116 -9.44 12.09 -14.76
C GLU A 116 -10.65 12.95 -14.39
N ASP A 117 -11.80 12.65 -14.99
CA ASP A 117 -13.08 13.32 -14.74
C ASP A 117 -13.71 13.00 -13.37
N ARG A 118 -13.13 12.03 -12.63
CA ARG A 118 -13.58 11.58 -11.31
C ARG A 118 -12.58 11.90 -10.20
N ARG A 119 -11.52 12.62 -10.54
CA ARG A 119 -10.53 13.06 -9.55
C ARG A 119 -11.14 14.07 -8.58
N GLY A 120 -10.69 14.03 -7.33
CA GLY A 120 -11.21 14.90 -6.27
C GLY A 120 -12.44 14.37 -5.53
N GLU A 121 -13.05 13.28 -5.99
CA GLU A 121 -14.23 12.66 -5.38
C GLU A 121 -13.91 11.68 -4.24
N GLY A 122 -12.63 11.55 -3.86
CA GLY A 122 -12.21 10.66 -2.75
C GLY A 122 -12.00 9.20 -3.15
N ILE A 123 -12.15 8.82 -4.42
CA ILE A 123 -12.01 7.43 -4.91
C ILE A 123 -10.65 6.84 -4.53
N GLY A 124 -9.56 7.58 -4.73
CA GLY A 124 -8.22 7.12 -4.36
C GLY A 124 -8.06 6.86 -2.85
N HIS A 125 -8.70 7.67 -2.00
CA HIS A 125 -8.72 7.43 -0.54
C HIS A 125 -9.44 6.15 -0.20
N GLU A 126 -10.58 5.91 -0.84
CA GLU A 126 -11.37 4.71 -0.58
C GLU A 126 -10.68 3.46 -1.10
N LEU A 127 -10.02 3.49 -2.27
CA LEU A 127 -9.19 2.39 -2.78
C LEU A 127 -8.08 2.02 -1.79
N MET A 128 -7.33 2.99 -1.27
CA MET A 128 -6.28 2.76 -0.26
C MET A 128 -6.84 2.20 1.05
N LYS A 129 -8.03 2.63 1.45
CA LYS A 129 -8.71 2.13 2.63
C LYS A 129 -9.21 0.69 2.42
N GLN A 130 -9.83 0.39 1.28
CA GLN A 130 -10.30 -0.95 0.93
C GLN A 130 -9.13 -1.94 0.78
N MET A 131 -8.03 -1.53 0.17
CA MET A 131 -6.78 -2.29 0.16
C MET A 131 -6.39 -2.69 1.59
N SER A 132 -6.37 -1.73 2.52
CA SER A 132 -6.00 -1.99 3.91
C SER A 132 -6.98 -2.89 4.68
N LEU A 133 -8.18 -3.10 4.17
CA LEU A 133 -9.17 -4.04 4.72
C LEU A 133 -9.07 -5.44 4.11
N THR A 134 -8.57 -5.53 2.89
CA THR A 134 -8.53 -6.76 2.08
C THR A 134 -7.17 -7.45 2.20
N ILE A 135 -6.08 -6.70 2.09
CA ILE A 135 -4.72 -7.22 2.18
C ILE A 135 -4.33 -7.33 3.66
N ASP A 136 -3.63 -8.41 4.02
CA ASP A 136 -3.06 -8.52 5.35
C ASP A 136 -1.89 -7.55 5.51
N ILE A 137 -2.12 -6.53 6.34
CA ILE A 137 -1.16 -5.46 6.61
C ILE A 137 -0.66 -5.49 8.08
N GLU A 138 -0.90 -6.56 8.81
CA GLU A 138 -0.43 -6.68 10.19
C GLU A 138 1.11 -6.66 10.22
N HIS A 139 1.69 -5.79 11.04
CA HIS A 139 3.14 -5.55 11.12
C HIS A 139 3.82 -5.24 9.77
N ALA A 140 3.06 -4.67 8.83
CA ALA A 140 3.57 -4.29 7.52
C ALA A 140 4.09 -2.85 7.48
N LEU A 141 5.11 -2.65 6.65
CA LEU A 141 5.40 -1.36 6.07
C LEU A 141 4.59 -1.22 4.78
N ILE A 142 3.91 -0.10 4.59
CA ILE A 142 3.29 0.24 3.32
C ILE A 142 4.21 1.24 2.63
N GLY A 143 4.69 0.91 1.44
CA GLY A 143 5.60 1.73 0.65
C GLY A 143 5.05 2.05 -0.73
N LEU A 144 5.45 3.17 -1.30
CA LEU A 144 5.09 3.57 -2.66
C LEU A 144 6.04 4.64 -3.21
N LYS A 145 6.01 4.81 -4.53
CA LYS A 145 6.66 5.93 -5.21
C LYS A 145 5.62 7.02 -5.46
N ALA A 146 5.75 8.15 -4.77
CA ALA A 146 4.84 9.29 -4.90
C ALA A 146 5.16 10.11 -6.15
N PHE A 147 4.81 9.55 -7.31
CA PHE A 147 5.10 10.13 -8.62
C PHE A 147 3.87 10.09 -9.53
N PRO A 148 3.60 11.18 -10.32
CA PRO A 148 2.50 11.19 -11.28
C PRO A 148 2.71 10.17 -12.40
N LEU A 149 1.74 9.29 -12.63
CA LEU A 149 1.79 8.26 -13.68
C LEU A 149 1.57 8.83 -15.09
N SER A 150 1.00 10.04 -15.19
CA SER A 150 0.75 10.74 -16.47
C SER A 150 2.01 11.24 -17.17
N GLN A 151 3.15 11.26 -16.47
CA GLN A 151 4.40 11.76 -17.01
C GLN A 151 5.22 10.62 -17.58
N ALA A 152 5.22 10.51 -18.93
CA ALA A 152 6.10 9.60 -19.63
C ALA A 152 7.59 9.84 -19.24
N TYR A 153 8.36 8.77 -19.17
CA TYR A 153 9.80 8.82 -18.91
C TYR A 153 10.45 9.84 -19.86
N GLY A 154 11.01 10.93 -19.30
CA GLY A 154 11.70 11.97 -20.07
C GLY A 154 10.92 13.27 -20.33
N SER A 155 9.65 13.37 -19.96
CA SER A 155 8.93 14.64 -19.97
C SER A 155 9.39 15.55 -18.82
N GLU A 156 9.31 16.86 -19.03
CA GLU A 156 9.61 17.84 -17.97
C GLU A 156 8.63 17.64 -16.81
N ARG A 157 9.17 17.42 -15.61
CA ARG A 157 8.38 17.08 -14.41
C ARG A 157 7.59 18.30 -13.97
N ASP A 158 6.25 18.22 -13.96
CA ASP A 158 5.41 19.26 -13.40
C ASP A 158 5.51 19.26 -11.84
N PRO A 159 6.16 20.25 -11.22
CA PRO A 159 6.32 20.30 -9.77
C PRO A 159 4.98 20.39 -9.01
N GLU A 160 3.96 20.97 -9.64
CA GLU A 160 2.63 21.08 -9.05
C GLU A 160 1.92 19.74 -8.97
N GLU A 161 2.02 18.92 -10.02
CA GLU A 161 1.45 17.59 -10.05
C GLU A 161 2.13 16.67 -9.03
N ILE A 162 3.48 16.71 -8.95
CA ILE A 162 4.24 16.00 -7.93
C ILE A 162 3.80 16.41 -6.53
N ARG A 163 3.61 17.72 -6.27
CA ARG A 163 3.15 18.21 -4.97
C ARG A 163 1.76 17.70 -4.61
N ARG A 164 0.82 17.68 -5.58
CA ARG A 164 -0.53 17.16 -5.37
C ARG A 164 -0.51 15.67 -5.01
N VAL A 165 0.28 14.86 -5.73
CA VAL A 165 0.42 13.43 -5.44
C VAL A 165 1.01 13.20 -4.05
N LYS A 166 2.06 13.93 -3.67
CA LYS A 166 2.66 13.84 -2.33
C LYS A 166 1.66 14.25 -1.25
N HIS A 167 0.96 15.36 -1.43
CA HIS A 167 -0.07 15.83 -0.49
C HIS A 167 -1.22 14.83 -0.33
N PHE A 168 -1.64 14.16 -1.41
CA PHE A 168 -2.61 13.08 -1.33
C PHE A 168 -2.14 11.97 -0.39
N TYR A 169 -0.91 11.48 -0.51
CA TYR A 169 -0.39 10.42 0.37
C TYR A 169 -0.11 10.92 1.79
N GLU A 170 0.33 12.16 1.96
CA GLU A 170 0.47 12.79 3.28
C GLU A 170 -0.88 12.82 4.03
N SER A 171 -1.97 13.13 3.34
CA SER A 171 -3.31 13.12 3.91
C SER A 171 -3.77 11.73 4.38
N LEU A 172 -3.19 10.67 3.82
CA LEU A 172 -3.36 9.27 4.23
C LEU A 172 -2.40 8.85 5.35
N GLY A 173 -1.52 9.75 5.80
CA GLY A 173 -0.56 9.52 6.88
C GLY A 173 0.74 8.85 6.43
N PHE A 174 1.08 8.95 5.15
CA PHE A 174 2.40 8.57 4.66
C PHE A 174 3.43 9.64 4.99
N MET A 175 4.66 9.21 5.19
CA MET A 175 5.83 10.06 5.44
C MET A 175 6.84 9.91 4.32
N HIS A 176 7.58 10.97 4.04
CA HIS A 176 8.66 10.93 3.05
C HIS A 176 9.78 9.99 3.50
N ALA A 177 10.24 9.14 2.57
CA ALA A 177 11.37 8.25 2.71
C ALA A 177 12.28 8.42 1.49
N GLY A 178 13.21 9.35 1.57
CA GLY A 178 14.01 9.77 0.43
C GLY A 178 13.25 10.76 -0.48
N LYS A 179 13.70 10.87 -1.74
CA LYS A 179 13.24 11.93 -2.65
C LYS A 179 11.82 11.69 -3.17
N ASP A 180 11.55 10.50 -3.66
CA ASP A 180 10.32 10.18 -4.40
C ASP A 180 9.50 9.06 -3.74
N TYR A 181 10.00 8.45 -2.67
CA TYR A 181 9.31 7.39 -1.95
C TYR A 181 8.59 7.92 -0.71
N MET A 182 7.47 7.30 -0.41
CA MET A 182 6.74 7.55 0.83
C MET A 182 6.37 6.23 1.49
N VAL A 183 6.29 6.25 2.82
CA VAL A 183 6.08 5.05 3.63
C VAL A 183 5.09 5.34 4.75
N LYS A 184 4.42 4.27 5.18
CA LYS A 184 3.50 4.30 6.31
C LYS A 184 3.62 3.00 7.09
N ASN A 185 3.78 3.11 8.42
CA ASN A 185 3.66 1.94 9.28
C ASN A 185 2.18 1.54 9.38
N ALA A 186 1.86 0.30 9.03
CA ALA A 186 0.49 -0.20 9.03
C ALA A 186 -0.14 -0.23 10.43
N ASP A 187 0.63 -0.39 11.49
CA ASP A 187 0.13 -0.39 12.88
C ASP A 187 -0.52 0.94 13.28
N THR A 188 -0.21 2.02 12.55
CA THR A 188 -0.84 3.33 12.74
C THR A 188 -2.07 3.54 11.85
N CYS A 189 -2.37 2.63 10.91
CA CYS A 189 -3.44 2.82 9.97
C CYS A 189 -4.84 2.54 10.57
N TYR A 190 -5.87 3.11 9.93
CA TYR A 190 -7.26 2.97 10.39
C TYR A 190 -7.75 1.51 10.41
N ALA A 191 -7.32 0.69 9.46
CA ALA A 191 -7.73 -0.70 9.36
C ALA A 191 -7.27 -1.52 10.57
N MET A 192 -6.03 -1.33 11.01
CA MET A 192 -5.50 -1.99 12.21
C MET A 192 -6.27 -1.56 13.46
N LYS A 193 -6.53 -0.27 13.62
CA LYS A 193 -7.35 0.22 14.74
C LYS A 193 -8.75 -0.40 14.75
N LYS A 194 -9.35 -0.61 13.57
CA LYS A 194 -10.66 -1.27 13.44
C LYS A 194 -10.58 -2.76 13.76
N ARG A 195 -9.55 -3.48 13.26
CA ARG A 195 -9.32 -4.92 13.57
C ARG A 195 -9.08 -5.14 15.07
N LEU A 196 -8.23 -4.31 15.69
CA LEU A 196 -7.96 -4.37 17.12
C LEU A 196 -9.24 -4.15 17.94
N ARG A 197 -10.06 -3.16 17.62
CA ARG A 197 -11.37 -2.95 18.30
C ARG A 197 -12.29 -4.14 18.13
N TRP A 198 -12.37 -4.72 16.94
CA TRP A 198 -13.21 -5.89 16.69
C TRP A 198 -12.71 -7.11 17.47
N ARG A 199 -11.39 -7.38 17.52
CA ARG A 199 -10.80 -8.47 18.33
C ARG A 199 -11.07 -8.26 19.82
N MET A 200 -10.95 -7.04 20.34
CA MET A 200 -11.26 -6.72 21.73
C MET A 200 -12.74 -6.99 22.06
N GLN A 201 -13.65 -6.56 21.18
CA GLN A 201 -15.08 -6.82 21.35
C GLN A 201 -15.42 -8.32 21.36
N GLN A 202 -14.77 -9.11 20.49
CA GLN A 202 -14.95 -10.57 20.46
C GLN A 202 -14.42 -11.23 21.74
N ALA A 203 -13.28 -10.77 22.27
CA ALA A 203 -12.72 -11.29 23.51
C ALA A 203 -13.64 -10.98 24.72
N GLU A 204 -14.23 -9.80 24.77
CA GLU A 204 -15.19 -9.41 25.82
C GLU A 204 -16.49 -10.23 25.77
N THR A 205 -16.99 -10.54 24.56
CA THR A 205 -18.19 -11.37 24.38
C THR A 205 -17.94 -12.86 24.65
N SER A 206 -16.71 -13.33 24.52
CA SER A 206 -16.32 -14.73 24.79
C SER A 206 -16.05 -15.01 26.28
N THR A 207 -15.89 -13.99 27.11
CA THR A 207 -15.63 -14.09 28.55
C THR A 207 -16.89 -13.84 29.42
N ALA A 208 -18.04 -13.59 28.80
CA ALA A 208 -19.30 -13.49 29.54
C ALA A 208 -19.80 -14.91 29.94
N PRO A 209 -20.04 -15.16 31.20
CA PRO A 209 -20.45 -16.47 31.74
C PRO A 209 -21.84 -16.89 31.27
#